data_f7a053842b4e326e2e64f1878212379c
#
_entry.id   f7a053842b4e326e2e64f1878212379c
#
_cell.length_a   1.000
_cell.length_b   1.000
_cell.length_c   1.000
_cell.angle_alpha   90.00
_cell.angle_beta   90.00
_cell.angle_gamma   90.00
#
_symmetry.space_group_name_H-M   'P 1'
#
loop_
_entity.id
_entity.type
_entity.pdbx_description
1 polymer ?
#
loop_
_entity_poly.entity_id
_entity_poly.type
_entity_poly.pdbx_seq_one_letter_code
_entity_poly.pdbx_strand_id
1 'polypeptide(L)'
;MRGEGSPSPIYEGEDSVIAHVLSGKKVKYTVPLPNINEEKKSILETYTKEHSAEYQSQALIDLARDLNKKIKNITDIKKIKIFTSHHTHNVIGLGAKDPQKMDPNASRETLDHSIMYIFAVAL
;
A
#
# COMPACT_ATOMS: atom_id res chain seq x y z
N MET A 1 6.43 3.67 22.25
CA MET A 1 5.73 3.43 20.96
C MET A 1 5.17 4.76 20.50
N ARG A 2 5.28 5.09 19.22
CA ARG A 2 4.88 6.41 18.68
C ARG A 2 3.41 6.48 18.24
N GLY A 3 2.59 5.47 18.57
CA GLY A 3 1.18 5.43 18.20
C GLY A 3 0.92 5.12 16.71
N GLU A 4 1.89 4.57 16.00
CA GLU A 4 1.71 4.12 14.63
C GLU A 4 0.76 2.93 14.59
N GLY A 5 -0.21 2.97 13.66
CA GLY A 5 -1.17 1.90 13.45
C GLY A 5 -0.58 0.75 12.63
N SER A 6 -1.13 -0.42 12.81
CA SER A 6 -0.86 -1.58 11.96
C SER A 6 -2.09 -2.48 11.92
N PRO A 7 -2.24 -3.32 10.89
CA PRO A 7 -3.25 -4.35 10.90
C PRO A 7 -3.08 -5.23 12.13
N SER A 8 -4.11 -5.41 12.92
CA SER A 8 -4.04 -6.19 14.15
C SER A 8 -5.13 -7.26 14.14
N PRO A 9 -4.82 -8.46 14.58
CA PRO A 9 -3.48 -8.98 14.93
C PRO A 9 -2.62 -9.29 13.70
N ILE A 10 -1.35 -8.89 13.73
CA ILE A 10 -0.44 -8.98 12.57
C ILE A 10 -0.20 -10.42 12.11
N TYR A 11 -0.06 -11.34 13.04
CA TYR A 11 0.25 -12.74 12.71
C TYR A 11 -0.99 -13.61 12.52
N GLU A 12 -2.05 -13.43 13.29
CA GLU A 12 -3.17 -14.35 13.41
C GLU A 12 -4.51 -13.80 12.92
N GLY A 13 -4.55 -12.54 12.47
CA GLY A 13 -5.75 -11.88 11.95
C GLY A 13 -6.21 -12.42 10.61
N GLU A 14 -7.38 -12.00 10.17
CA GLU A 14 -7.96 -12.37 8.87
C GLU A 14 -7.04 -11.91 7.73
N ASP A 15 -6.47 -10.70 7.83
CA ASP A 15 -5.54 -10.12 6.86
C ASP A 15 -4.07 -10.24 7.30
N SER A 16 -3.75 -11.23 8.11
CA SER A 16 -2.44 -11.40 8.73
C SER A 16 -1.43 -12.09 7.83
N VAL A 17 -0.16 -12.04 8.25
CA VAL A 17 0.95 -12.78 7.61
C VAL A 17 0.63 -14.27 7.48
N ILE A 18 0.07 -14.90 8.51
CA ILE A 18 -0.29 -16.33 8.47
C ILE A 18 -1.38 -16.59 7.43
N ALA A 19 -2.39 -15.72 7.34
CA ALA A 19 -3.50 -15.90 6.41
C ALA A 19 -3.08 -15.75 4.95
N HIS A 20 -2.26 -14.75 4.63
CA HIS A 20 -1.95 -14.38 3.24
C HIS A 20 -0.58 -14.83 2.75
N VAL A 21 0.40 -14.97 3.65
CA VAL A 21 1.78 -15.30 3.25
C VAL A 21 2.12 -16.75 3.56
N LEU A 22 1.60 -17.29 4.66
CA LEU A 22 1.97 -18.60 5.16
C LEU A 22 0.89 -19.67 4.95
N SER A 23 0.04 -19.53 3.96
CA SER A 23 -0.99 -20.52 3.57
C SER A 23 -2.10 -20.76 4.59
N GLY A 24 -2.32 -19.83 5.51
CA GLY A 24 -3.47 -19.81 6.40
C GLY A 24 -3.27 -20.55 7.72
N LYS A 25 -4.22 -20.36 8.63
CA LYS A 25 -4.17 -20.83 10.03
C LYS A 25 -4.17 -22.36 10.20
N LYS A 26 -4.59 -23.10 9.18
CA LYS A 26 -4.66 -24.56 9.23
C LYS A 26 -3.31 -25.23 8.97
N VAL A 27 -2.35 -24.50 8.45
CA VAL A 27 -1.02 -25.02 8.15
C VAL A 27 -0.10 -24.78 9.35
N LYS A 28 0.50 -25.84 9.83
CA LYS A 28 1.53 -25.75 10.87
C LYS A 28 2.81 -25.23 10.22
N TYR A 29 3.12 -23.97 10.50
CA TYR A 29 4.28 -23.30 9.91
C TYR A 29 5.44 -23.24 10.92
N THR A 30 6.61 -23.65 10.47
CA THR A 30 7.86 -23.49 11.21
C THR A 30 8.76 -22.57 10.41
N VAL A 31 9.18 -21.46 11.00
CA VAL A 31 10.13 -20.53 10.37
C VAL A 31 11.49 -21.21 10.25
N PRO A 32 11.98 -21.51 9.05
CA PRO A 32 13.32 -22.03 8.88
C PRO A 32 14.32 -20.94 9.23
N LEU A 33 15.05 -21.10 10.33
CA LEU A 33 16.12 -20.20 10.69
C LEU A 33 17.38 -20.58 9.87
N PRO A 34 18.12 -19.60 9.38
CA PRO A 34 19.33 -19.86 8.61
C PRO A 34 20.42 -20.51 9.51
N ASN A 35 21.22 -21.37 8.92
CA ASN A 35 22.38 -21.94 9.58
C ASN A 35 23.45 -20.87 9.89
N ILE A 36 24.39 -21.15 10.79
CA ILE A 36 25.40 -20.18 11.23
C ILE A 36 26.23 -19.63 10.06
N ASN A 37 26.55 -20.46 9.07
CA ASN A 37 27.37 -20.09 7.90
C ASN A 37 26.56 -19.91 6.62
N GLU A 38 25.22 -19.88 6.71
CA GLU A 38 24.36 -19.69 5.55
C GLU A 38 24.40 -18.25 5.07
N GLU A 39 24.60 -18.06 3.78
CA GLU A 39 24.61 -16.75 3.16
C GLU A 39 23.21 -16.13 3.18
N LYS A 40 23.10 -14.92 3.69
CA LYS A 40 21.83 -14.17 3.82
C LYS A 40 21.48 -13.49 2.50
N LYS A 41 20.79 -14.18 1.61
CA LYS A 41 20.49 -13.70 0.25
C LYS A 41 19.17 -12.97 0.12
N SER A 42 18.21 -13.19 1.00
CA SER A 42 16.84 -12.69 0.85
C SER A 42 16.75 -11.17 0.62
N ILE A 43 17.62 -10.40 1.25
CA ILE A 43 17.66 -8.95 1.03
C ILE A 43 18.11 -8.59 -0.39
N LEU A 44 18.94 -9.39 -1.01
CA LEU A 44 19.41 -9.18 -2.39
C LEU A 44 18.35 -9.54 -3.44
N GLU A 45 17.34 -10.31 -3.04
CA GLU A 45 16.20 -10.71 -3.88
C GLU A 45 14.99 -9.78 -3.72
N THR A 46 15.17 -8.68 -2.99
CA THR A 46 14.15 -7.66 -2.78
C THR A 46 14.51 -6.37 -3.53
N TYR A 47 13.54 -5.52 -3.72
CA TYR A 47 13.74 -4.17 -4.25
C TYR A 47 12.98 -3.15 -3.39
N THR A 48 13.52 -1.94 -3.34
CA THR A 48 12.90 -0.85 -2.60
C THR A 48 11.86 -0.13 -3.45
N LYS A 49 10.83 0.39 -2.79
CA LYS A 49 9.91 1.32 -3.44
C LYS A 49 10.59 2.67 -3.66
N GLU A 50 10.29 3.33 -4.78
CA GLU A 50 10.79 4.68 -5.05
C GLU A 50 10.07 5.73 -4.21
N HIS A 51 8.76 5.56 -4.02
CA HIS A 51 7.93 6.48 -3.26
C HIS A 51 7.46 5.85 -1.95
N SER A 52 7.41 6.66 -0.88
CA SER A 52 6.89 6.24 0.44
C SER A 52 5.36 6.16 0.43
N ALA A 53 4.83 5.19 -0.31
CA ALA A 53 3.41 4.91 -0.46
C ALA A 53 3.20 3.43 -0.78
N GLU A 54 1.95 3.00 -0.82
CA GLU A 54 1.60 1.64 -1.19
C GLU A 54 2.15 1.26 -2.57
N TYR A 55 2.56 -0.01 -2.74
CA TYR A 55 3.28 -0.48 -3.93
C TYR A 55 2.51 -0.28 -5.24
N GLN A 56 1.21 -0.54 -5.25
CA GLN A 56 0.38 -0.44 -6.45
C GLN A 56 0.15 1.01 -6.91
N SER A 57 0.52 1.98 -6.08
CA SER A 57 0.42 3.41 -6.40
C SER A 57 1.69 4.00 -7.02
N GLN A 58 2.81 3.26 -7.07
CA GLN A 58 4.11 3.83 -7.49
C GLN A 58 4.04 4.50 -8.87
N ALA A 59 3.59 3.79 -9.89
CA ALA A 59 3.45 4.35 -11.24
C ALA A 59 2.40 5.48 -11.34
N LEU A 60 1.40 5.47 -10.47
CA LEU A 60 0.38 6.53 -10.44
C LEU A 60 0.92 7.83 -9.86
N ILE A 61 1.88 7.77 -8.95
CA ILE A 61 2.58 8.95 -8.43
C ILE A 61 3.33 9.65 -9.55
N ASP A 62 4.06 8.88 -10.38
CA ASP A 62 4.78 9.43 -11.51
C ASP A 62 3.83 10.02 -12.55
N LEU A 63 2.75 9.32 -12.85
CA LEU A 63 1.71 9.81 -13.74
C LEU A 63 1.08 11.11 -13.23
N ALA A 64 0.78 11.21 -11.94
CA ALA A 64 0.22 12.43 -11.34
C ALA A 64 1.19 13.61 -11.50
N ARG A 65 2.47 13.40 -11.20
CA ARG A 65 3.53 14.42 -11.37
C ARG A 65 3.68 14.87 -12.82
N ASP A 66 3.58 13.96 -13.78
CA ASP A 66 3.64 14.31 -15.19
C ASP A 66 2.38 15.05 -15.67
N LEU A 67 1.22 14.72 -15.13
CA LEU A 67 -0.01 15.47 -15.38
C LEU A 67 0.04 16.87 -14.78
N ASN A 68 0.59 17.01 -13.56
CA ASN A 68 0.76 18.32 -12.91
C ASN A 68 1.48 19.31 -13.82
N LYS A 69 2.53 18.88 -14.52
CA LYS A 69 3.28 19.72 -15.47
C LYS A 69 2.42 20.28 -16.63
N LYS A 70 1.29 19.64 -16.92
CA LYS A 70 0.38 19.99 -18.02
C LYS A 70 -0.84 20.78 -17.55
N ILE A 71 -1.12 20.79 -16.26
CA ILE A 71 -2.26 21.47 -15.65
C ILE A 71 -1.86 22.92 -15.36
N LYS A 72 -2.59 23.86 -15.94
CA LYS A 72 -2.34 25.29 -15.71
C LYS A 72 -2.84 25.77 -14.35
N ASN A 73 -3.97 25.27 -13.91
CA ASN A 73 -4.57 25.64 -12.63
C ASN A 73 -5.27 24.42 -12.02
N ILE A 74 -4.79 23.98 -10.88
CA ILE A 74 -5.30 22.80 -10.18
C ILE A 74 -6.76 23.00 -9.71
N THR A 75 -7.18 24.23 -9.46
CA THR A 75 -8.56 24.55 -9.05
C THR A 75 -9.60 24.31 -10.15
N ASP A 76 -9.17 24.17 -11.40
CA ASP A 76 -10.06 23.88 -12.53
C ASP A 76 -10.42 22.39 -12.62
N ILE A 77 -9.77 21.54 -11.84
CA ILE A 77 -10.04 20.10 -11.82
C ILE A 77 -11.38 19.86 -11.13
N LYS A 78 -12.37 19.45 -11.90
CA LYS A 78 -13.70 19.10 -11.35
C LYS A 78 -13.79 17.66 -10.88
N LYS A 79 -13.04 16.75 -11.49
CA LYS A 79 -13.12 15.31 -11.21
C LYS A 79 -11.87 14.60 -11.70
N ILE A 80 -11.39 13.66 -10.91
CA ILE A 80 -10.35 12.71 -11.29
C ILE A 80 -10.97 11.32 -11.39
N LYS A 81 -10.70 10.61 -12.48
CA LYS A 81 -11.05 9.20 -12.66
C LYS A 81 -9.77 8.39 -12.83
N ILE A 82 -9.53 7.44 -11.94
CA ILE A 82 -8.39 6.51 -12.02
C ILE A 82 -8.92 5.16 -12.51
N PHE A 83 -8.41 4.70 -13.65
CA PHE A 83 -8.65 3.35 -14.16
C PHE A 83 -7.49 2.47 -13.76
N THR A 84 -7.77 1.42 -13.03
CA THR A 84 -6.76 0.53 -12.45
C THR A 84 -7.23 -0.93 -12.45
N SER A 85 -6.37 -1.85 -11.99
CA SER A 85 -6.74 -3.26 -11.89
C SER A 85 -7.83 -3.48 -10.83
N HIS A 86 -8.57 -4.58 -10.97
CA HIS A 86 -9.55 -5.01 -9.97
C HIS A 86 -8.92 -5.16 -8.59
N HIS A 87 -7.72 -5.74 -8.54
CA HIS A 87 -6.98 -5.91 -7.28
C HIS A 87 -6.67 -4.55 -6.62
N THR A 88 -6.06 -3.63 -7.34
CA THR A 88 -5.75 -2.28 -6.83
C THR A 88 -7.01 -1.55 -6.36
N HIS A 89 -8.10 -1.64 -7.13
CA HIS A 89 -9.38 -1.03 -6.75
C HIS A 89 -9.89 -1.56 -5.41
N ASN A 90 -9.80 -2.86 -5.16
CA ASN A 90 -10.31 -3.48 -3.94
C ASN A 90 -9.35 -3.38 -2.74
N VAL A 91 -8.06 -3.15 -2.96
CA VAL A 91 -7.08 -3.06 -1.86
C VAL A 91 -6.89 -1.62 -1.40
N ILE A 92 -6.65 -0.70 -2.33
CA ILE A 92 -6.33 0.70 -2.00
C ILE A 92 -7.30 1.72 -2.60
N GLY A 93 -8.30 1.27 -3.35
CA GLY A 93 -9.33 2.10 -3.96
C GLY A 93 -10.66 2.04 -3.22
N LEU A 94 -11.70 2.54 -3.88
CA LEU A 94 -13.07 2.57 -3.32
C LEU A 94 -13.63 1.17 -3.04
N GLY A 95 -13.17 0.15 -3.75
CA GLY A 95 -13.59 -1.23 -3.54
C GLY A 95 -13.14 -1.83 -2.21
N ALA A 96 -12.16 -1.23 -1.54
CA ALA A 96 -11.75 -1.60 -0.18
C ALA A 96 -12.85 -1.41 0.86
N LYS A 97 -13.89 -0.59 0.54
CA LYS A 97 -15.03 -0.26 1.43
C LYS A 97 -14.60 0.30 2.79
N ASP A 98 -13.44 0.92 2.85
CA ASP A 98 -12.89 1.57 4.02
C ASP A 98 -13.13 3.08 3.92
N PRO A 99 -14.06 3.65 4.71
CA PRO A 99 -14.38 5.06 4.65
C PRO A 99 -13.22 5.97 5.10
N GLN A 100 -12.30 5.47 5.91
CA GLN A 100 -11.14 6.25 6.34
C GLN A 100 -10.22 6.60 5.18
N LYS A 101 -10.19 5.79 4.12
CA LYS A 101 -9.42 6.09 2.90
C LYS A 101 -9.92 7.30 2.11
N MET A 102 -11.13 7.76 2.43
CA MET A 102 -11.74 8.97 1.85
C MET A 102 -11.64 10.20 2.78
N ASP A 103 -11.19 10.01 4.02
CA ASP A 103 -11.02 11.11 4.97
C ASP A 103 -9.58 11.64 4.89
N PRO A 104 -9.36 12.88 4.44
CA PRO A 104 -8.02 13.47 4.35
C PRO A 104 -7.37 13.71 5.73
N ASN A 105 -8.12 13.59 6.82
CA ASN A 105 -7.62 13.70 8.19
C ASN A 105 -7.36 12.34 8.84
N ALA A 106 -7.52 11.25 8.10
CA ALA A 106 -7.19 9.91 8.59
C ALA A 106 -5.69 9.78 8.92
N SER A 107 -5.32 8.70 9.59
CA SER A 107 -3.93 8.45 9.94
C SER A 107 -3.05 8.35 8.69
N ARG A 108 -1.77 8.67 8.83
CA ARG A 108 -0.79 8.55 7.75
C ARG A 108 -0.78 7.13 7.16
N GLU A 109 -0.84 6.12 8.01
CA GLU A 109 -0.84 4.71 7.62
C GLU A 109 -2.05 4.36 6.74
N THR A 110 -3.22 4.95 7.02
CA THR A 110 -4.41 4.80 6.19
C THR A 110 -4.25 5.52 4.86
N LEU A 111 -3.76 6.74 4.89
CA LEU A 111 -3.61 7.59 3.70
C LEU A 111 -2.53 7.07 2.74
N ASP A 112 -1.47 6.45 3.26
CA ASP A 112 -0.44 5.75 2.46
C ASP A 112 -1.02 4.55 1.67
N HIS A 113 -2.22 4.10 2.02
CA HIS A 113 -2.96 3.01 1.38
C HIS A 113 -4.27 3.49 0.73
N SER A 114 -4.37 4.77 0.41
CA SER A 114 -5.49 5.37 -0.32
C SER A 114 -5.04 5.89 -1.67
N ILE A 115 -5.40 5.20 -2.74
CA ILE A 115 -5.04 5.62 -4.11
C ILE A 115 -5.60 7.00 -4.44
N MET A 116 -6.76 7.37 -3.89
CA MET A 116 -7.40 8.66 -4.07
C MET A 116 -6.53 9.77 -3.46
N TYR A 117 -6.12 9.56 -2.21
CA TYR A 117 -5.28 10.53 -1.50
C TYR A 117 -3.88 10.63 -2.11
N ILE A 118 -3.23 9.48 -2.35
CA ILE A 118 -1.87 9.41 -2.92
C ILE A 118 -1.82 10.17 -4.26
N PHE A 119 -2.78 9.90 -5.15
CA PHE A 119 -2.83 10.57 -6.45
C PHE A 119 -3.08 12.07 -6.32
N ALA A 120 -4.01 12.47 -5.45
CA ALA A 120 -4.33 13.89 -5.24
C ALA A 120 -3.15 14.69 -4.67
N VAL A 121 -2.38 14.09 -3.76
CA VAL A 121 -1.19 14.74 -3.17
C VAL A 121 -0.04 14.80 -4.18
N ALA A 122 0.09 13.82 -5.06
CA ALA A 122 1.14 13.80 -6.07
C ALA A 122 0.86 14.73 -7.26
N LEU A 123 -0.42 15.08 -7.48
CA LEU A 123 -0.89 15.97 -8.53
C LEU A 123 -0.70 17.44 -8.15
#